data_4a3204b4da61a7bd4111070b36f62266
#
_entry.id   4a3204b4da61a7bd4111070b36f62266
#
_cell.length_a   1.000
_cell.length_b   1.000
_cell.length_c   1.000
_cell.angle_alpha   90.00
_cell.angle_beta   90.00
_cell.angle_gamma   90.00
#
_symmetry.space_group_name_H-M   'P 1'
#
loop_
_entity.id
_entity.type
_entity.pdbx_description
1 polymer ?
#
loop_
_entity_poly.entity_id
_entity_poly.type
_entity_poly.pdbx_seq_one_letter_code
_entity_poly.pdbx_strand_id
1 'polypeptide(L)'
;GTPQESFSDDPLRMLRAARFAAQLGFEVKERVRNAMSEMADTISIVSAERIREELVKLLAANDPVPGIRLLVETGLAERFLPELPQMVREHDEHGRHKDVYEHSLKVLTNYISLEKERNPGSEPDVIGRIAALLHDIGKPQTRQFDNNSKLVTFYGHDTVGARLAKKRLQGLRFDKETVDRVSNLIRLHLRFFGYAGGAWTDAAVRRYVRDAGEELERLHLLVRSDVTTRNEKKQKTMASAYDDIEKRIAEIREREELDAIRPDLDGEKIMQILGLKPGRGVGEARAFLLELRLEE
;
A
#
# COMPACT_ATOMS: atom_id res chain seq x y z
N GLY A 1 32.10 -14.79 -22.49
CA GLY A 1 30.84 -14.78 -23.22
C GLY A 1 30.27 -13.37 -23.34
N THR A 2 29.44 -13.16 -24.31
CA THR A 2 28.70 -11.90 -24.51
C THR A 2 27.42 -11.87 -23.64
N PRO A 3 26.87 -10.70 -23.35
CA PRO A 3 25.56 -10.61 -22.69
C PRO A 3 24.48 -11.33 -23.50
N GLN A 4 24.49 -11.23 -24.83
CA GLN A 4 23.53 -11.88 -25.74
C GLN A 4 23.56 -13.40 -25.61
N GLU A 5 24.75 -14.03 -25.60
CA GLU A 5 24.86 -15.48 -25.36
C GLU A 5 24.26 -15.86 -24.00
N SER A 6 24.60 -15.11 -22.96
CA SER A 6 24.10 -15.35 -21.61
C SER A 6 22.56 -15.24 -21.52
N PHE A 7 21.95 -14.25 -22.19
CA PHE A 7 20.50 -14.06 -22.19
C PHE A 7 19.77 -15.05 -23.09
N SER A 8 20.44 -15.53 -24.16
CA SER A 8 19.90 -16.63 -24.99
C SER A 8 19.79 -17.93 -24.20
N ASP A 9 20.78 -18.23 -23.34
CA ASP A 9 20.77 -19.43 -22.49
C ASP A 9 19.63 -19.37 -21.44
N ASP A 10 19.43 -18.22 -20.80
CA ASP A 10 18.37 -18.01 -19.81
C ASP A 10 17.95 -16.52 -19.80
N PRO A 11 16.85 -16.15 -20.45
CA PRO A 11 16.35 -14.77 -20.48
C PRO A 11 16.06 -14.17 -19.11
N LEU A 12 15.78 -14.99 -18.07
CA LEU A 12 15.59 -14.51 -16.69
C LEU A 12 16.83 -13.78 -16.15
N ARG A 13 18.00 -14.01 -16.71
CA ARG A 13 19.22 -13.28 -16.33
C ARG A 13 19.12 -11.78 -16.55
N MET A 14 18.24 -11.31 -17.44
CA MET A 14 17.93 -9.88 -17.58
C MET A 14 17.25 -9.32 -16.33
N LEU A 15 16.26 -10.02 -15.76
CA LEU A 15 15.65 -9.62 -14.50
C LEU A 15 16.65 -9.72 -13.33
N ARG A 16 17.49 -10.73 -13.33
CA ARG A 16 18.58 -10.86 -12.33
C ARG A 16 19.55 -9.71 -12.39
N ALA A 17 19.90 -9.20 -13.59
CA ALA A 17 20.74 -8.02 -13.74
C ALA A 17 20.10 -6.80 -13.06
N ALA A 18 18.80 -6.57 -13.27
CA ALA A 18 18.06 -5.50 -12.61
C ALA A 18 18.01 -5.67 -11.08
N ARG A 19 17.76 -6.90 -10.62
CA ARG A 19 17.80 -7.22 -9.18
C ARG A 19 19.18 -6.98 -8.56
N PHE A 20 20.24 -7.43 -9.17
CA PHE A 20 21.59 -7.22 -8.65
C PHE A 20 22.01 -5.74 -8.67
N ALA A 21 21.58 -4.97 -9.68
CA ALA A 21 21.77 -3.52 -9.67
C ALA A 21 21.12 -2.88 -8.42
N ALA A 22 19.91 -3.32 -8.06
CA ALA A 22 19.20 -2.84 -6.87
C ALA A 22 19.81 -3.33 -5.54
N GLN A 23 20.18 -4.61 -5.46
CA GLN A 23 20.66 -5.23 -4.22
C GLN A 23 22.11 -4.85 -3.87
N LEU A 24 22.95 -4.72 -4.88
CA LEU A 24 24.39 -4.54 -4.73
C LEU A 24 24.87 -3.13 -5.10
N GLY A 25 23.96 -2.28 -5.61
CA GLY A 25 24.29 -0.94 -6.05
C GLY A 25 25.24 -0.91 -7.27
N PHE A 26 25.24 -1.97 -8.09
CA PHE A 26 26.09 -2.03 -9.27
C PHE A 26 25.51 -1.22 -10.43
N GLU A 27 26.36 -0.49 -11.10
CA GLU A 27 26.02 0.11 -12.38
C GLU A 27 26.10 -0.95 -13.48
N VAL A 28 24.99 -1.11 -14.20
CA VAL A 28 24.92 -2.03 -15.34
C VAL A 28 25.55 -1.38 -16.56
N LYS A 29 26.59 -1.99 -17.09
CA LYS A 29 27.32 -1.47 -18.27
C LYS A 29 26.41 -1.34 -19.47
N GLU A 30 26.64 -0.30 -20.28
CA GLU A 30 25.86 0.01 -21.48
C GLU A 30 25.67 -1.19 -22.41
N ARG A 31 26.72 -1.97 -22.66
CA ARG A 31 26.64 -3.20 -23.49
C ARG A 31 25.61 -4.21 -22.98
N VAL A 32 25.44 -4.30 -21.65
CA VAL A 32 24.45 -5.20 -21.03
C VAL A 32 23.04 -4.61 -21.16
N ARG A 33 22.90 -3.30 -20.94
CA ARG A 33 21.62 -2.59 -21.13
C ARG A 33 21.12 -2.70 -22.58
N ASN A 34 22.01 -2.51 -23.55
CA ASN A 34 21.69 -2.66 -24.97
C ASN A 34 21.24 -4.10 -25.29
N ALA A 35 21.94 -5.10 -24.81
CA ALA A 35 21.55 -6.50 -24.96
C ALA A 35 20.18 -6.81 -24.29
N MET A 36 19.91 -6.24 -23.12
CA MET A 36 18.60 -6.37 -22.49
C MET A 36 17.49 -5.77 -23.35
N SER A 37 17.72 -4.61 -23.95
CA SER A 37 16.74 -3.96 -24.85
C SER A 37 16.53 -4.77 -26.14
N GLU A 38 17.60 -5.23 -26.77
CA GLU A 38 17.55 -6.05 -27.99
C GLU A 38 16.81 -7.38 -27.77
N MET A 39 16.94 -7.96 -26.60
CA MET A 39 16.44 -9.30 -26.27
C MET A 39 15.20 -9.28 -25.36
N ALA A 40 14.62 -8.12 -25.06
CA ALA A 40 13.51 -7.98 -24.12
C ALA A 40 12.33 -8.93 -24.42
N ASP A 41 12.04 -9.20 -25.69
CA ASP A 41 10.96 -10.10 -26.11
C ASP A 41 11.16 -11.55 -25.66
N THR A 42 12.39 -11.98 -25.52
CA THR A 42 12.72 -13.36 -25.11
C THR A 42 12.26 -13.69 -23.69
N ILE A 43 11.99 -12.68 -22.84
CA ILE A 43 11.46 -12.92 -21.50
C ILE A 43 10.10 -13.62 -21.51
N SER A 44 9.37 -13.56 -22.62
CA SER A 44 8.06 -14.20 -22.81
C SER A 44 8.09 -15.73 -22.71
N ILE A 45 9.25 -16.36 -22.89
CA ILE A 45 9.40 -17.81 -22.72
C ILE A 45 9.62 -18.22 -21.26
N VAL A 46 9.91 -17.27 -20.38
CA VAL A 46 10.11 -17.54 -18.95
C VAL A 46 8.76 -17.63 -18.24
N SER A 47 8.60 -18.60 -17.36
CA SER A 47 7.36 -18.77 -16.61
C SER A 47 7.07 -17.58 -15.71
N ALA A 48 5.79 -17.29 -15.53
CA ALA A 48 5.32 -16.18 -14.68
C ALA A 48 5.80 -16.30 -13.22
N GLU A 49 5.90 -17.51 -12.71
CA GLU A 49 6.40 -17.81 -11.37
C GLU A 49 7.86 -17.37 -11.21
N ARG A 50 8.72 -17.68 -12.17
CA ARG A 50 10.14 -17.27 -12.15
C ARG A 50 10.29 -15.75 -12.24
N ILE A 51 9.48 -15.09 -13.08
CA ILE A 51 9.43 -13.63 -13.18
C ILE A 51 9.00 -13.02 -11.84
N ARG A 52 7.91 -13.53 -11.24
CA ARG A 52 7.42 -13.11 -9.93
C ARG A 52 8.52 -13.21 -8.85
N GLU A 53 9.22 -14.34 -8.78
CA GLU A 53 10.26 -14.54 -7.76
C GLU A 53 11.40 -13.52 -7.88
N GLU A 54 11.85 -13.20 -9.09
CA GLU A 54 12.88 -12.18 -9.28
C GLU A 54 12.34 -10.76 -8.98
N LEU A 55 11.08 -10.47 -9.32
CA LEU A 55 10.43 -9.19 -9.00
C LEU A 55 10.28 -9.01 -7.48
N VAL A 56 9.87 -10.05 -6.76
CA VAL A 56 9.77 -10.03 -5.29
C VAL A 56 11.14 -9.76 -4.66
N LYS A 57 12.19 -10.47 -5.11
CA LYS A 57 13.55 -10.26 -4.61
C LYS A 57 14.10 -8.87 -4.94
N LEU A 58 13.72 -8.31 -6.09
CA LEU A 58 14.07 -6.93 -6.46
C LEU A 58 13.39 -5.92 -5.54
N LEU A 59 12.08 -6.06 -5.31
CA LEU A 59 11.32 -5.17 -4.43
C LEU A 59 11.74 -5.30 -2.96
N ALA A 60 12.25 -6.45 -2.55
CA ALA A 60 12.83 -6.65 -1.21
C ALA A 60 14.19 -5.98 -1.01
N ALA A 61 14.83 -5.46 -2.05
CA ALA A 61 16.10 -4.74 -1.93
C ALA A 61 15.97 -3.47 -1.07
N ASN A 62 17.08 -3.00 -0.53
CA ASN A 62 17.13 -1.76 0.24
C ASN A 62 16.76 -0.52 -0.61
N ASP A 63 17.14 -0.52 -1.87
CA ASP A 63 16.74 0.47 -2.88
C ASP A 63 16.41 -0.26 -4.19
N PRO A 64 15.13 -0.58 -4.45
CA PRO A 64 14.71 -1.25 -5.68
C PRO A 64 14.65 -0.31 -6.89
N VAL A 65 14.69 1.01 -6.70
CA VAL A 65 14.46 2.00 -7.76
C VAL A 65 15.41 1.86 -8.95
N PRO A 66 16.74 1.69 -8.78
CA PRO A 66 17.64 1.50 -9.91
C PRO A 66 17.29 0.29 -10.78
N GLY A 67 16.91 -0.83 -10.14
CA GLY A 67 16.49 -2.03 -10.86
C GLY A 67 15.16 -1.84 -11.60
N ILE A 68 14.18 -1.17 -10.98
CA ILE A 68 12.89 -0.86 -11.62
C ILE A 68 13.11 0.04 -12.85
N ARG A 69 13.94 1.07 -12.71
CA ARG A 69 14.30 1.95 -13.84
C ARG A 69 14.90 1.17 -14.99
N LEU A 70 15.84 0.28 -14.70
CA LEU A 70 16.47 -0.56 -15.72
C LEU A 70 15.45 -1.42 -16.46
N LEU A 71 14.47 -2.00 -15.76
CA LEU A 71 13.39 -2.78 -16.39
C LEU A 71 12.54 -1.94 -17.35
N VAL A 72 12.25 -0.69 -16.98
CA VAL A 72 11.45 0.22 -17.80
C VAL A 72 12.26 0.73 -18.99
N GLU A 73 13.49 1.21 -18.75
CA GLU A 73 14.37 1.76 -19.78
C GLU A 73 14.75 0.74 -20.87
N THR A 74 14.88 -0.53 -20.52
CA THR A 74 15.21 -1.61 -21.46
C THR A 74 13.99 -2.23 -22.14
N GLY A 75 12.77 -1.79 -21.83
CA GLY A 75 11.54 -2.35 -22.38
C GLY A 75 11.13 -3.71 -21.79
N LEU A 76 11.89 -4.25 -20.84
CA LEU A 76 11.55 -5.51 -20.17
C LEU A 76 10.22 -5.42 -19.41
N ALA A 77 9.98 -4.31 -18.70
CA ALA A 77 8.75 -4.12 -17.94
C ALA A 77 7.51 -4.19 -18.84
N GLU A 78 7.58 -3.77 -20.09
CA GLU A 78 6.48 -3.83 -21.05
C GLU A 78 5.96 -5.27 -21.28
N ARG A 79 6.80 -6.28 -21.08
CA ARG A 79 6.49 -7.69 -21.37
C ARG A 79 5.76 -8.38 -20.22
N PHE A 80 5.95 -7.97 -18.97
CA PHE A 80 5.32 -8.63 -17.81
C PHE A 80 4.58 -7.67 -16.85
N LEU A 81 4.88 -6.37 -16.88
CA LEU A 81 4.26 -5.33 -16.06
C LEU A 81 4.05 -4.03 -16.89
N PRO A 82 3.30 -4.11 -18.02
CA PRO A 82 3.17 -2.99 -18.97
C PRO A 82 2.50 -1.75 -18.37
N GLU A 83 1.77 -1.89 -17.27
CA GLU A 83 1.15 -0.77 -16.59
C GLU A 83 2.19 0.22 -16.05
N LEU A 84 3.38 -0.25 -15.69
CA LEU A 84 4.43 0.59 -15.13
C LEU A 84 5.02 1.58 -16.15
N PRO A 85 5.50 1.16 -17.34
CA PRO A 85 5.95 2.11 -18.37
C PRO A 85 4.83 2.99 -18.95
N GLN A 86 3.55 2.58 -18.85
CA GLN A 86 2.44 3.43 -19.26
C GLN A 86 2.32 4.70 -18.40
N MET A 87 2.72 4.65 -17.14
CA MET A 87 2.72 5.82 -16.26
C MET A 87 3.77 6.88 -16.64
N VAL A 88 4.83 6.50 -17.36
CA VAL A 88 5.90 7.43 -17.84
C VAL A 88 5.33 8.50 -18.78
N ARG A 89 4.26 8.19 -19.50
CA ARG A 89 3.65 9.06 -20.52
C ARG A 89 2.59 10.00 -19.96
N GLU A 90 2.26 9.86 -18.69
CA GLU A 90 1.22 10.65 -18.06
C GLU A 90 1.80 11.81 -17.25
N HIS A 91 1.31 13.02 -17.53
CA HIS A 91 1.67 14.23 -16.79
C HIS A 91 0.55 14.58 -15.82
N ASP A 92 0.92 14.97 -14.60
CA ASP A 92 0.00 15.37 -13.55
C ASP A 92 -0.82 16.61 -13.91
N GLU A 93 -1.99 16.74 -13.26
CA GLU A 93 -3.07 17.69 -13.46
C GLU A 93 -2.66 19.18 -13.49
N HIS A 94 -1.52 19.52 -12.95
CA HIS A 94 -1.15 20.93 -12.74
C HIS A 94 -0.08 21.45 -13.70
N GLY A 95 0.27 20.71 -14.76
CA GLY A 95 1.32 21.12 -15.68
C GLY A 95 2.67 21.40 -15.00
N ARG A 96 2.80 21.03 -13.73
CA ARG A 96 3.97 21.20 -12.86
C ARG A 96 4.73 19.89 -12.69
N HIS A 97 4.81 19.08 -13.76
CA HIS A 97 5.88 18.12 -13.95
C HIS A 97 6.11 17.08 -12.84
N LYS A 98 5.05 16.36 -12.41
CA LYS A 98 5.29 15.09 -11.81
C LYS A 98 4.80 14.02 -12.79
N ASP A 99 5.72 13.41 -13.50
CA ASP A 99 5.51 12.14 -14.16
C ASP A 99 4.96 11.16 -13.12
N VAL A 100 3.81 10.54 -13.41
CA VAL A 100 3.14 9.59 -12.51
C VAL A 100 4.08 8.44 -12.14
N TYR A 101 4.92 8.03 -13.06
CA TYR A 101 5.96 7.02 -12.82
C TYR A 101 6.99 7.49 -11.80
N GLU A 102 7.57 8.70 -11.98
CA GLU A 102 8.54 9.28 -11.04
C GLU A 102 7.92 9.49 -9.65
N HIS A 103 6.65 9.88 -9.60
CA HIS A 103 5.91 9.96 -8.36
C HIS A 103 5.81 8.60 -7.67
N SER A 104 5.43 7.54 -8.40
CA SER A 104 5.32 6.18 -7.85
C SER A 104 6.66 5.65 -7.33
N LEU A 105 7.77 5.92 -8.01
CA LEU A 105 9.11 5.59 -7.52
C LEU A 105 9.45 6.34 -6.23
N LYS A 106 9.08 7.62 -6.14
CA LYS A 106 9.28 8.41 -4.92
C LYS A 106 8.44 7.89 -3.77
N VAL A 107 7.18 7.52 -4.02
CA VAL A 107 6.30 6.91 -3.02
C VAL A 107 6.87 5.59 -2.52
N LEU A 108 7.39 4.74 -3.40
CA LEU A 108 8.07 3.50 -3.01
C LEU A 108 9.30 3.78 -2.12
N THR A 109 10.13 4.76 -2.48
CA THR A 109 11.29 5.15 -1.64
C THR A 109 10.86 5.63 -0.27
N ASN A 110 9.82 6.47 -0.20
CA ASN A 110 9.27 6.97 1.05
C ASN A 110 8.68 5.83 1.91
N TYR A 111 7.96 4.89 1.25
CA TYR A 111 7.39 3.70 1.91
C TYR A 111 8.47 2.88 2.60
N ILE A 112 9.56 2.57 1.90
CA ILE A 112 10.70 1.81 2.43
C ILE A 112 11.35 2.53 3.62
N SER A 113 11.46 3.86 3.56
CA SER A 113 12.00 4.64 4.67
C SER A 113 11.11 4.58 5.91
N LEU A 114 9.79 4.77 5.75
CA LEU A 114 8.83 4.69 6.83
C LEU A 114 8.67 3.27 7.39
N GLU A 115 8.72 2.25 6.53
CA GLU A 115 8.71 0.84 6.92
C GLU A 115 9.86 0.54 7.89
N LYS A 116 11.09 0.97 7.53
CA LYS A 116 12.28 0.79 8.36
C LYS A 116 12.23 1.56 9.67
N GLU A 117 11.65 2.76 9.65
CA GLU A 117 11.49 3.58 10.84
C GLU A 117 10.50 2.96 11.83
N ARG A 118 9.35 2.49 11.33
CA ARG A 118 8.30 1.91 12.19
C ARG A 118 8.61 0.48 12.65
N ASN A 119 9.26 -0.32 11.81
CA ASN A 119 9.54 -1.73 12.06
C ASN A 119 11.04 -2.03 11.87
N PRO A 120 11.93 -1.47 12.72
CA PRO A 120 13.37 -1.67 12.58
C PRO A 120 13.73 -3.15 12.69
N GLY A 121 14.46 -3.66 11.69
CA GLY A 121 14.94 -5.05 11.68
C GLY A 121 13.92 -6.09 11.19
N SER A 122 12.73 -5.67 10.77
CA SER A 122 11.77 -6.58 10.14
C SER A 122 12.19 -6.94 8.71
N GLU A 123 11.65 -8.06 8.21
CA GLU A 123 11.76 -8.42 6.80
C GLU A 123 11.03 -7.38 5.92
N PRO A 124 11.51 -7.15 4.69
CA PRO A 124 10.89 -6.21 3.76
C PRO A 124 9.43 -6.51 3.49
N ASP A 125 8.56 -5.52 3.65
CA ASP A 125 7.13 -5.66 3.39
C ASP A 125 6.81 -5.57 1.89
N VAL A 126 6.96 -6.68 1.19
CA VAL A 126 6.77 -6.74 -0.27
C VAL A 126 5.35 -6.35 -0.68
N ILE A 127 4.32 -6.67 0.12
CA ILE A 127 2.92 -6.32 -0.16
C ILE A 127 2.75 -4.79 -0.21
N GLY A 128 3.22 -4.10 0.82
CA GLY A 128 3.14 -2.65 0.88
C GLY A 128 4.00 -1.98 -0.20
N ARG A 129 5.17 -2.52 -0.50
CA ARG A 129 6.06 -2.02 -1.58
C ARG A 129 5.45 -2.18 -2.97
N ILE A 130 4.77 -3.31 -3.25
CA ILE A 130 4.00 -3.48 -4.49
C ILE A 130 2.88 -2.45 -4.55
N ALA A 131 2.12 -2.28 -3.46
CA ALA A 131 1.04 -1.30 -3.41
C ALA A 131 1.58 0.14 -3.62
N ALA A 132 2.70 0.51 -3.01
CA ALA A 132 3.34 1.81 -3.19
C ALA A 132 3.79 2.06 -4.64
N LEU A 133 4.36 1.05 -5.31
CA LEU A 133 4.76 1.15 -6.71
C LEU A 133 3.55 1.28 -7.65
N LEU A 134 2.46 0.60 -7.35
CA LEU A 134 1.32 0.44 -8.27
C LEU A 134 0.08 1.25 -7.88
N HIS A 135 0.11 2.07 -6.82
CA HIS A 135 -1.10 2.78 -6.34
C HIS A 135 -1.77 3.64 -7.41
N ASP A 136 -0.99 4.21 -8.29
CA ASP A 136 -1.42 5.14 -9.34
C ASP A 136 -1.55 4.52 -10.75
N ILE A 137 -1.40 3.20 -10.91
CA ILE A 137 -1.47 2.55 -12.24
C ILE A 137 -2.81 2.71 -12.96
N GLY A 138 -3.85 3.15 -12.27
CA GLY A 138 -5.15 3.47 -12.85
C GLY A 138 -5.20 4.83 -13.58
N LYS A 139 -4.26 5.74 -13.31
CA LYS A 139 -4.26 7.11 -13.86
C LYS A 139 -4.25 7.15 -15.38
N PRO A 140 -3.42 6.38 -16.11
CA PRO A 140 -3.44 6.39 -17.58
C PRO A 140 -4.80 6.07 -18.20
N GLN A 141 -5.58 5.16 -17.58
CA GLN A 141 -6.89 4.77 -18.08
C GLN A 141 -8.04 5.68 -17.64
N THR A 142 -7.82 6.51 -16.62
CA THR A 142 -8.85 7.39 -16.07
C THR A 142 -8.60 8.86 -16.37
N ARG A 143 -7.59 9.15 -17.18
CA ARG A 143 -7.22 10.50 -17.57
C ARG A 143 -8.34 11.15 -18.36
N GLN A 144 -8.83 12.28 -17.87
CA GLN A 144 -9.85 13.09 -18.52
C GLN A 144 -9.45 14.56 -18.46
N PHE A 145 -9.80 15.33 -19.49
CA PHE A 145 -9.65 16.78 -19.47
C PHE A 145 -10.98 17.43 -19.16
N ASP A 146 -11.04 18.13 -18.03
CA ASP A 146 -12.23 18.88 -17.64
C ASP A 146 -12.22 20.26 -18.31
N ASN A 147 -13.15 20.47 -19.24
CA ASN A 147 -13.26 21.72 -19.99
C ASN A 147 -13.62 22.93 -19.12
N ASN A 148 -14.27 22.72 -17.97
CA ASN A 148 -14.69 23.80 -17.07
C ASN A 148 -13.52 24.28 -16.21
N SER A 149 -12.82 23.39 -15.55
CA SER A 149 -11.67 23.71 -14.71
C SER A 149 -10.37 23.92 -15.49
N LYS A 150 -10.32 23.49 -16.77
CA LYS A 150 -9.10 23.44 -17.61
C LYS A 150 -8.00 22.55 -17.03
N LEU A 151 -8.37 21.55 -16.23
CA LEU A 151 -7.45 20.64 -15.57
C LEU A 151 -7.62 19.21 -16.09
N VAL A 152 -6.54 18.45 -16.01
CA VAL A 152 -6.59 17.00 -16.20
C VAL A 152 -7.02 16.37 -14.88
N THR A 153 -7.95 15.42 -14.94
CA THR A 153 -8.47 14.69 -13.79
C THR A 153 -8.31 13.18 -13.97
N PHE A 154 -8.27 12.44 -12.86
CA PHE A 154 -8.09 11.00 -12.84
C PHE A 154 -9.13 10.33 -11.93
N TYR A 155 -10.38 10.73 -12.04
CA TYR A 155 -11.45 10.19 -11.19
C TYR A 155 -11.56 8.68 -11.27
N GLY A 156 -11.58 8.01 -10.09
CA GLY A 156 -11.73 6.56 -9.98
C GLY A 156 -10.46 5.76 -10.30
N HIS A 157 -9.27 6.41 -10.36
CA HIS A 157 -8.02 5.71 -10.63
C HIS A 157 -7.67 4.68 -9.53
N ASP A 158 -8.12 4.88 -8.31
CA ASP A 158 -8.04 3.93 -7.20
C ASP A 158 -8.76 2.60 -7.52
N THR A 159 -10.00 2.69 -7.96
CA THR A 159 -10.83 1.53 -8.32
C THR A 159 -10.32 0.82 -9.59
N VAL A 160 -9.98 1.61 -10.62
CA VAL A 160 -9.40 1.08 -11.86
C VAL A 160 -8.03 0.48 -11.59
N GLY A 161 -7.18 1.16 -10.82
CA GLY A 161 -5.85 0.71 -10.42
C GLY A 161 -5.90 -0.61 -9.65
N ALA A 162 -6.80 -0.73 -8.68
CA ALA A 162 -7.00 -1.97 -7.93
C ALA A 162 -7.36 -3.15 -8.85
N ARG A 163 -8.24 -2.94 -9.83
CA ARG A 163 -8.62 -3.96 -10.82
C ARG A 163 -7.43 -4.34 -11.73
N LEU A 164 -6.66 -3.37 -12.18
CA LEU A 164 -5.46 -3.61 -13.00
C LEU A 164 -4.40 -4.39 -12.22
N ALA A 165 -4.10 -3.97 -10.99
CA ALA A 165 -3.17 -4.65 -10.10
C ALA A 165 -3.61 -6.10 -9.86
N LYS A 166 -4.88 -6.32 -9.54
CA LYS A 166 -5.44 -7.67 -9.35
C LYS A 166 -5.19 -8.56 -10.56
N LYS A 167 -5.56 -8.09 -11.75
CA LYS A 167 -5.36 -8.83 -13.01
C LYS A 167 -3.88 -9.13 -13.27
N ARG A 168 -3.02 -8.13 -13.06
CA ARG A 168 -1.58 -8.26 -13.30
C ARG A 168 -0.93 -9.24 -12.34
N LEU A 169 -1.17 -9.13 -11.05
CA LEU A 169 -0.61 -10.01 -10.04
C LEU A 169 -1.10 -11.46 -10.19
N GLN A 170 -2.36 -11.67 -10.57
CA GLN A 170 -2.87 -12.99 -10.94
C GLN A 170 -2.13 -13.55 -12.17
N GLY A 171 -1.90 -12.73 -13.20
CA GLY A 171 -1.12 -13.11 -14.37
C GLY A 171 0.33 -13.49 -14.03
N LEU A 172 0.93 -12.84 -13.04
CA LEU A 172 2.24 -13.15 -12.51
C LEU A 172 2.23 -14.28 -11.46
N ARG A 173 1.09 -14.95 -11.26
CA ARG A 173 0.95 -16.09 -10.35
C ARG A 173 1.28 -15.78 -8.89
N PHE A 174 0.98 -14.56 -8.42
CA PHE A 174 0.94 -14.31 -6.99
C PHE A 174 -0.19 -15.10 -6.35
N ASP A 175 -0.02 -15.46 -5.07
CA ASP A 175 -1.07 -16.10 -4.29
C ASP A 175 -2.26 -15.15 -4.10
N LYS A 176 -3.43 -15.75 -3.83
CA LYS A 176 -4.69 -15.01 -3.71
C LYS A 176 -4.64 -13.97 -2.59
N GLU A 177 -4.01 -14.29 -1.48
CA GLU A 177 -3.92 -13.40 -0.33
C GLU A 177 -3.13 -12.14 -0.70
N THR A 178 -1.94 -12.28 -1.25
CA THR A 178 -1.13 -11.15 -1.74
C THR A 178 -1.89 -10.29 -2.75
N VAL A 179 -2.58 -10.93 -3.72
CA VAL A 179 -3.38 -10.22 -4.73
C VAL A 179 -4.50 -9.39 -4.09
N ASP A 180 -5.25 -9.98 -3.16
CA ASP A 180 -6.39 -9.30 -2.54
C ASP A 180 -5.91 -8.16 -1.61
N ARG A 181 -4.83 -8.35 -0.86
CA ARG A 181 -4.23 -7.34 0.04
C ARG A 181 -3.70 -6.14 -0.73
N VAL A 182 -2.89 -6.34 -1.78
CA VAL A 182 -2.39 -5.25 -2.63
C VAL A 182 -3.53 -4.50 -3.28
N SER A 183 -4.51 -5.22 -3.85
CA SER A 183 -5.66 -4.60 -4.52
C SER A 183 -6.49 -3.75 -3.55
N ASN A 184 -6.66 -4.20 -2.31
CA ASN A 184 -7.39 -3.45 -1.29
C ASN A 184 -6.64 -2.18 -0.88
N LEU A 185 -5.32 -2.25 -0.69
CA LEU A 185 -4.48 -1.09 -0.40
C LEU A 185 -4.61 -0.02 -1.50
N ILE A 186 -4.50 -0.42 -2.78
CA ILE A 186 -4.65 0.48 -3.91
C ILE A 186 -6.06 1.11 -3.94
N ARG A 187 -7.10 0.32 -3.70
CA ARG A 187 -8.48 0.82 -3.66
C ARG A 187 -8.73 1.84 -2.55
N LEU A 188 -8.02 1.72 -1.44
CA LEU A 188 -8.24 2.54 -0.24
C LEU A 188 -7.32 3.76 -0.13
N HIS A 189 -6.26 3.87 -0.96
CA HIS A 189 -5.23 4.89 -0.76
C HIS A 189 -5.76 6.34 -0.77
N LEU A 190 -6.84 6.62 -1.50
CA LEU A 190 -7.45 7.96 -1.53
C LEU A 190 -8.39 8.26 -0.37
N ARG A 191 -8.83 7.24 0.39
CA ARG A 191 -9.85 7.44 1.44
C ARG A 191 -9.43 8.42 2.52
N PHE A 192 -8.18 8.42 2.89
CA PHE A 192 -7.66 9.30 3.93
C PHE A 192 -7.73 10.79 3.55
N PHE A 193 -7.67 11.14 2.28
CA PHE A 193 -7.74 12.56 1.88
C PHE A 193 -9.06 13.23 2.31
N GLY A 194 -10.14 12.47 2.43
CA GLY A 194 -11.40 12.96 3.01
C GLY A 194 -11.32 13.31 4.50
N TYR A 195 -10.39 12.69 5.25
CA TYR A 195 -10.16 13.00 6.66
C TYR A 195 -9.45 14.35 6.84
N ALA A 196 -8.40 14.58 6.08
CA ALA A 196 -7.62 15.82 6.15
C ALA A 196 -8.42 17.08 5.74
N GLY A 197 -9.52 16.92 5.01
CA GLY A 197 -10.41 18.00 4.57
C GLY A 197 -11.62 18.27 5.48
N GLY A 198 -11.86 17.48 6.52
CA GLY A 198 -13.03 17.64 7.38
C GLY A 198 -13.07 16.66 8.56
N ALA A 199 -13.90 16.99 9.57
CA ALA A 199 -14.07 16.14 10.73
C ALA A 199 -14.88 14.88 10.39
N TRP A 200 -14.23 13.72 10.36
CA TRP A 200 -14.94 12.45 10.28
C TRP A 200 -15.69 12.18 11.60
N THR A 201 -16.85 11.57 11.50
CA THR A 201 -17.52 11.00 12.67
C THR A 201 -16.83 9.71 13.10
N ASP A 202 -17.04 9.28 14.34
CA ASP A 202 -16.52 7.99 14.83
C ASP A 202 -16.99 6.83 13.96
N ALA A 203 -18.23 6.89 13.45
CA ALA A 203 -18.75 5.90 12.50
C ALA A 203 -17.95 5.87 11.18
N ALA A 204 -17.45 7.00 10.70
CA ALA A 204 -16.60 7.05 9.51
C ALA A 204 -15.21 6.47 9.80
N VAL A 205 -14.62 6.74 10.97
CA VAL A 205 -13.36 6.16 11.42
C VAL A 205 -13.49 4.64 11.55
N ARG A 206 -14.55 4.12 12.18
CA ARG A 206 -14.82 2.67 12.26
C ARG A 206 -14.92 2.01 10.90
N ARG A 207 -15.59 2.65 9.94
CA ARG A 207 -15.68 2.14 8.56
C ARG A 207 -14.31 2.09 7.89
N TYR A 208 -13.50 3.13 8.07
CA TYR A 208 -12.14 3.17 7.54
C TYR A 208 -11.29 2.01 8.09
N VAL A 209 -11.30 1.81 9.40
CA VAL A 209 -10.59 0.70 10.08
C VAL A 209 -11.10 -0.66 9.61
N ARG A 210 -12.43 -0.85 9.55
CA ARG A 210 -13.05 -2.10 9.08
C ARG A 210 -12.68 -2.42 7.64
N ASP A 211 -12.73 -1.43 6.76
CA ASP A 211 -12.47 -1.62 5.34
C ASP A 211 -10.98 -1.88 5.05
N ALA A 212 -10.09 -1.34 5.89
CA ALA A 212 -8.66 -1.62 5.84
C ALA A 212 -8.33 -3.00 6.44
N GLY A 213 -9.05 -3.42 7.49
CA GLY A 213 -8.83 -4.69 8.17
C GLY A 213 -7.39 -4.83 8.67
N GLU A 214 -6.77 -5.94 8.36
CA GLU A 214 -5.36 -6.23 8.72
C GLU A 214 -4.36 -5.33 7.99
N GLU A 215 -4.78 -4.67 6.91
CA GLU A 215 -3.93 -3.78 6.12
C GLU A 215 -3.86 -2.34 6.66
N LEU A 216 -4.45 -2.06 7.82
CA LEU A 216 -4.55 -0.69 8.35
C LEU A 216 -3.17 -0.03 8.48
N GLU A 217 -2.19 -0.74 9.04
CA GLU A 217 -0.83 -0.22 9.21
C GLU A 217 -0.15 0.03 7.84
N ARG A 218 -0.26 -0.91 6.90
CA ARG A 218 0.24 -0.73 5.54
C ARG A 218 -0.44 0.42 4.81
N LEU A 219 -1.74 0.59 5.03
CA LEU A 219 -2.49 1.70 4.45
C LEU A 219 -2.00 3.04 5.01
N HIS A 220 -1.74 3.13 6.31
CA HIS A 220 -1.15 4.33 6.92
C HIS A 220 0.24 4.62 6.35
N LEU A 221 1.10 3.63 6.21
CA LEU A 221 2.41 3.79 5.57
C LEU A 221 2.29 4.27 4.12
N LEU A 222 1.37 3.66 3.35
CA LEU A 222 1.14 4.01 1.94
C LEU A 222 0.69 5.46 1.79
N VAL A 223 -0.34 5.89 2.53
CA VAL A 223 -0.87 7.25 2.40
C VAL A 223 0.08 8.31 2.93
N ARG A 224 0.90 8.01 3.97
CA ARG A 224 1.98 8.89 4.41
C ARG A 224 3.07 9.03 3.34
N SER A 225 3.40 7.93 2.67
CA SER A 225 4.43 7.88 1.61
C SER A 225 4.04 8.68 0.37
N ASP A 226 2.74 8.76 0.08
CA ASP A 226 2.17 9.45 -1.08
C ASP A 226 2.26 10.99 -0.96
N VAL A 227 2.51 11.53 0.23
CA VAL A 227 2.72 12.96 0.44
C VAL A 227 4.08 13.40 -0.09
N THR A 228 4.17 13.69 -1.39
CA THR A 228 5.41 14.07 -2.09
C THR A 228 5.49 15.57 -2.39
N THR A 229 4.61 16.39 -1.83
CA THR A 229 4.60 17.85 -2.02
C THR A 229 5.87 18.50 -1.46
N ARG A 230 6.38 19.55 -2.12
CA ARG A 230 7.50 20.38 -1.62
C ARG A 230 7.04 21.48 -0.67
N ASN A 231 5.74 21.67 -0.50
CA ASN A 231 5.18 22.68 0.40
C ASN A 231 5.24 22.17 1.85
N GLU A 232 6.15 22.68 2.64
CA GLU A 232 6.36 22.29 4.05
C GLU A 232 5.11 22.46 4.93
N LYS A 233 4.33 23.54 4.70
CA LYS A 233 3.08 23.75 5.43
C LYS A 233 2.09 22.62 5.15
N LYS A 234 1.95 22.24 3.88
CA LYS A 234 1.08 21.13 3.49
C LYS A 234 1.58 19.79 4.04
N GLN A 235 2.90 19.56 4.01
CA GLN A 235 3.51 18.36 4.62
C GLN A 235 3.19 18.26 6.11
N LYS A 236 3.42 19.34 6.88
CA LYS A 236 3.13 19.39 8.32
C LYS A 236 1.65 19.18 8.62
N THR A 237 0.75 19.81 7.85
CA THR A 237 -0.69 19.64 8.00
C THR A 237 -1.11 18.18 7.77
N MET A 238 -0.58 17.53 6.72
CA MET A 238 -0.89 16.14 6.43
C MET A 238 -0.31 15.20 7.50
N ALA A 239 0.94 15.41 7.92
CA ALA A 239 1.55 14.62 9.00
C ALA A 239 0.72 14.69 10.28
N SER A 240 0.31 15.90 10.69
CA SER A 240 -0.55 16.09 11.86
C SER A 240 -1.91 15.39 11.73
N ALA A 241 -2.51 15.41 10.54
CA ALA A 241 -3.77 14.71 10.28
C ALA A 241 -3.63 13.17 10.37
N TYR A 242 -2.48 12.62 9.93
CA TYR A 242 -2.19 11.20 10.09
C TYR A 242 -1.99 10.81 11.56
N ASP A 243 -1.26 11.62 12.33
CA ASP A 243 -1.06 11.36 13.75
C ASP A 243 -2.39 11.45 14.51
N ASP A 244 -3.25 12.41 14.15
CA ASP A 244 -4.57 12.58 14.72
C ASP A 244 -5.49 11.37 14.46
N ILE A 245 -5.55 10.85 13.22
CA ILE A 245 -6.39 9.68 12.94
C ILE A 245 -5.90 8.43 13.67
N GLU A 246 -4.58 8.21 13.74
CA GLU A 246 -4.02 7.06 14.47
C GLU A 246 -4.36 7.14 15.97
N LYS A 247 -4.20 8.31 16.58
CA LYS A 247 -4.59 8.57 17.96
C LYS A 247 -6.08 8.33 18.17
N ARG A 248 -6.92 8.87 17.29
CA ARG A 248 -8.37 8.74 17.37
C ARG A 248 -8.84 7.29 17.22
N ILE A 249 -8.19 6.51 16.35
CA ILE A 249 -8.46 5.08 16.22
C ILE A 249 -8.16 4.36 17.55
N ALA A 250 -7.02 4.68 18.19
CA ALA A 250 -6.65 4.10 19.47
C ALA A 250 -7.67 4.46 20.58
N GLU A 251 -8.06 5.74 20.66
CA GLU A 251 -9.07 6.21 21.64
C GLU A 251 -10.45 5.55 21.44
N ILE A 252 -10.87 5.35 20.19
CA ILE A 252 -12.13 4.65 19.89
C ILE A 252 -12.06 3.18 20.30
N ARG A 253 -10.95 2.49 19.99
CA ARG A 253 -10.74 1.09 20.37
C ARG A 253 -10.73 0.91 21.89
N GLU A 254 -9.97 1.73 22.61
CA GLU A 254 -9.92 1.69 24.07
C GLU A 254 -11.31 1.90 24.69
N ARG A 255 -12.05 2.89 24.23
CA ARG A 255 -13.43 3.12 24.69
C ARG A 255 -14.35 1.95 24.42
N GLU A 256 -14.27 1.34 23.22
CA GLU A 256 -15.09 0.20 22.85
C GLU A 256 -14.71 -1.07 23.60
N GLU A 257 -13.44 -1.28 23.91
CA GLU A 257 -12.98 -2.34 24.79
C GLU A 257 -13.53 -2.17 26.21
N LEU A 258 -13.47 -0.97 26.78
CA LEU A 258 -14.07 -0.64 28.07
C LEU A 258 -15.59 -0.83 28.05
N ASP A 259 -16.28 -0.38 26.99
CA ASP A 259 -17.72 -0.54 26.83
C ASP A 259 -18.13 -2.01 26.61
N ALA A 260 -17.22 -2.85 26.11
CA ALA A 260 -17.43 -4.27 25.95
C ALA A 260 -17.27 -5.07 27.25
N ILE A 261 -16.58 -4.51 28.26
CA ILE A 261 -16.46 -5.13 29.57
C ILE A 261 -17.86 -5.26 30.18
N ARG A 262 -18.20 -6.47 30.60
CA ARG A 262 -19.48 -6.80 31.25
C ARG A 262 -19.20 -7.44 32.59
N PRO A 263 -20.04 -7.21 33.60
CA PRO A 263 -19.96 -7.97 34.85
C PRO A 263 -20.18 -9.46 34.55
N ASP A 264 -19.51 -10.30 35.28
CA ASP A 264 -19.55 -11.77 35.11
C ASP A 264 -20.95 -12.35 35.28
N LEU A 265 -21.82 -11.66 36.00
CA LEU A 265 -23.21 -12.03 36.20
C LEU A 265 -24.15 -11.01 35.55
N ASP A 266 -25.13 -11.54 34.82
CA ASP A 266 -26.25 -10.73 34.34
C ASP A 266 -27.27 -10.42 35.42
N GLY A 267 -28.23 -9.53 35.13
CA GLY A 267 -29.24 -9.12 36.12
C GLY A 267 -30.13 -10.28 36.60
N GLU A 268 -30.38 -11.27 35.78
CA GLU A 268 -31.20 -12.45 36.14
C GLU A 268 -30.46 -13.34 37.13
N LYS A 269 -29.21 -13.66 36.89
CA LYS A 269 -28.36 -14.43 37.79
C LYS A 269 -28.15 -13.71 39.12
N ILE A 270 -27.96 -12.38 39.10
CA ILE A 270 -27.85 -11.57 40.32
C ILE A 270 -29.14 -11.67 41.13
N MET A 271 -30.31 -11.56 40.52
CA MET A 271 -31.60 -11.74 41.22
C MET A 271 -31.77 -13.12 41.82
N GLN A 272 -31.34 -14.17 41.09
CA GLN A 272 -31.40 -15.55 41.57
C GLN A 272 -30.49 -15.79 42.78
N ILE A 273 -29.23 -15.30 42.69
CA ILE A 273 -28.23 -15.54 43.77
C ILE A 273 -28.55 -14.75 45.03
N LEU A 274 -28.97 -13.48 44.87
CA LEU A 274 -29.21 -12.56 45.99
C LEU A 274 -30.68 -12.55 46.47
N GLY A 275 -31.57 -13.32 45.80
CA GLY A 275 -33.00 -13.32 46.14
C GLY A 275 -33.70 -11.97 45.92
N LEU A 276 -33.20 -11.15 45.04
CA LEU A 276 -33.68 -9.78 44.81
C LEU A 276 -34.81 -9.78 43.76
N LYS A 277 -35.74 -8.83 43.94
CA LYS A 277 -36.68 -8.46 42.87
C LYS A 277 -36.07 -7.46 41.92
N PRO A 278 -36.55 -7.35 40.65
CA PRO A 278 -36.08 -6.34 39.73
C PRO A 278 -36.15 -4.93 40.36
N GLY A 279 -35.03 -4.18 40.37
CA GLY A 279 -34.99 -2.86 40.98
C GLY A 279 -33.57 -2.37 41.23
N ARG A 280 -33.46 -1.30 42.03
CA ARG A 280 -32.21 -0.58 42.30
C ARG A 280 -31.10 -1.48 42.86
N GLY A 281 -31.41 -2.42 43.74
CA GLY A 281 -30.41 -3.32 44.30
C GLY A 281 -29.71 -4.22 43.29
N VAL A 282 -30.42 -4.67 42.22
CA VAL A 282 -29.80 -5.42 41.13
C VAL A 282 -28.85 -4.52 40.33
N GLY A 283 -29.22 -3.25 40.13
CA GLY A 283 -28.36 -2.27 39.45
C GLY A 283 -27.09 -1.96 40.27
N GLU A 284 -27.19 -1.81 41.57
CA GLU A 284 -26.05 -1.57 42.46
C GLU A 284 -25.10 -2.79 42.49
N ALA A 285 -25.62 -4.00 42.59
CA ALA A 285 -24.81 -5.21 42.53
C ALA A 285 -24.10 -5.39 41.18
N ARG A 286 -24.79 -5.08 40.07
CA ARG A 286 -24.19 -5.11 38.75
C ARG A 286 -23.07 -4.07 38.56
N ALA A 287 -23.28 -2.87 39.08
CA ALA A 287 -22.27 -1.81 39.06
C ALA A 287 -21.03 -2.20 39.87
N PHE A 288 -21.21 -2.78 41.05
CA PHE A 288 -20.12 -3.30 41.87
C PHE A 288 -19.32 -4.40 41.19
N LEU A 289 -19.99 -5.37 40.53
CA LEU A 289 -19.32 -6.42 39.78
C LEU A 289 -18.56 -5.86 38.56
N LEU A 290 -19.08 -4.80 37.93
CA LEU A 290 -18.39 -4.13 36.85
C LEU A 290 -17.12 -3.41 37.35
N GLU A 291 -17.19 -2.73 38.51
CA GLU A 291 -16.02 -2.10 39.13
C GLU A 291 -14.92 -3.13 39.44
N LEU A 292 -15.26 -4.24 40.06
CA LEU A 292 -14.31 -5.33 40.32
C LEU A 292 -13.64 -5.82 39.04
N ARG A 293 -14.38 -5.92 37.93
CA ARG A 293 -13.86 -6.39 36.64
C ARG A 293 -12.94 -5.36 35.95
N LEU A 294 -13.09 -4.08 36.28
CA LEU A 294 -12.24 -2.99 35.78
C LEU A 294 -10.93 -2.85 36.58
N GLU A 295 -10.87 -3.39 37.79
CA GLU A 295 -9.68 -3.37 38.65
C GLU A 295 -8.75 -4.59 38.45
N GLU A 296 -9.19 -5.64 37.73
CA GLU A 296 -8.38 -6.79 37.33
C GLU A 296 -7.56 -6.51 36.08
#